data_284b03950a04d5e501a7ae9927d2d907
#
_entry.id   284b03950a04d5e501a7ae9927d2d907
#
_cell.length_a   1.000
_cell.length_b   1.000
_cell.length_c   1.000
_cell.angle_alpha   90.00
_cell.angle_beta   90.00
_cell.angle_gamma   90.00
#
_symmetry.space_group_name_H-M   'P 1'
#
loop_
_entity.id
_entity.type
_entity.pdbx_description
1 polymer ?
#
loop_
_entity_poly.entity_id
_entity_poly.type
_entity_poly.pdbx_seq_one_letter_code
_entity_poly.pdbx_strand_id
1 'polypeptide(L)'
;KEMVSYSLRLFLSTLKQAIFKKIDNEKVVAVEKLTRKDDIFKRFISIASENYLTERSIDFYAEKLCISPKYLSAVAKESSGATVMEWLNRFIITEAKSMLKCSSKSIMEIADHLNFSTPSAFGKYFKKNAGMTPGEYRNSTQIL
;
A
#
# COMPACT_ATOMS: atom_id res chain seq x y z
N LYS A 1 10.85 -15.38 4.70
CA LYS A 1 9.84 -15.10 3.65
C LYS A 1 8.40 -15.05 4.19
N GLU A 2 8.05 -15.82 5.21
CA GLU A 2 6.67 -15.89 5.73
C GLU A 2 6.28 -14.76 6.68
N MET A 3 7.23 -14.21 7.47
CA MET A 3 6.93 -13.15 8.45
C MET A 3 6.58 -11.79 7.81
N VAL A 4 7.20 -11.45 6.69
CA VAL A 4 6.94 -10.21 5.94
C VAL A 4 5.55 -10.24 5.29
N SER A 5 5.14 -11.40 4.79
CA SER A 5 3.81 -11.66 4.26
C SER A 5 2.71 -11.58 5.34
N TYR A 6 3.06 -11.90 6.60
CA TYR A 6 2.12 -11.91 7.72
C TYR A 6 1.74 -10.48 8.17
N SER A 7 2.71 -9.56 8.26
CA SER A 7 2.45 -8.15 8.59
C SER A 7 1.57 -7.47 7.55
N LEU A 8 1.81 -7.78 6.26
CA LEU A 8 0.99 -7.26 5.17
C LEU A 8 -0.43 -7.86 5.19
N ARG A 9 -0.56 -9.15 5.51
CA ARG A 9 -1.86 -9.81 5.68
C ARG A 9 -2.65 -9.24 6.85
N LEU A 10 -2.00 -8.96 7.99
CA LEU A 10 -2.61 -8.30 9.14
C LEU A 10 -3.06 -6.88 8.81
N PHE A 11 -2.24 -6.11 8.10
CA PHE A 11 -2.61 -4.78 7.63
C PHE A 11 -3.81 -4.82 6.68
N LEU A 12 -3.82 -5.76 5.72
CA LEU A 12 -4.94 -5.97 4.82
C LEU A 12 -6.19 -6.47 5.55
N SER A 13 -6.03 -7.28 6.59
CA SER A 13 -7.14 -7.75 7.43
C SER A 13 -7.76 -6.61 8.23
N THR A 14 -6.94 -5.75 8.86
CA THR A 14 -7.41 -4.55 9.58
C THR A 14 -8.04 -3.53 8.62
N LEU A 15 -7.49 -3.41 7.42
CA LEU A 15 -8.07 -2.56 6.38
C LEU A 15 -9.43 -3.10 5.90
N LYS A 16 -9.53 -4.40 5.69
CA LYS A 16 -10.79 -5.07 5.36
C LYS A 16 -11.83 -4.85 6.46
N GLN A 17 -11.45 -5.04 7.73
CA GLN A 17 -12.36 -4.83 8.87
C GLN A 17 -12.79 -3.37 9.00
N ALA A 18 -11.89 -2.39 8.79
CA ALA A 18 -12.23 -0.97 8.81
C ALA A 18 -13.20 -0.60 7.67
N ILE A 19 -13.00 -1.17 6.49
CA ILE A 19 -13.91 -1.00 5.33
C ILE A 19 -15.26 -1.66 5.60
N PHE A 20 -15.29 -2.88 6.14
CA PHE A 20 -16.53 -3.59 6.49
C PHE A 20 -17.32 -2.87 7.59
N LYS A 21 -16.65 -2.36 8.62
CA LYS A 21 -17.31 -1.63 9.72
C LYS A 21 -17.96 -0.31 9.28
N LYS A 22 -17.43 0.30 8.20
CA LYS A 22 -18.03 1.51 7.61
C LYS A 22 -19.26 1.18 6.75
N ILE A 23 -19.31 -0.03 6.20
CA ILE A 23 -20.42 -0.52 5.37
C ILE A 23 -21.67 -0.87 6.22
N ASP A 24 -21.49 -1.37 7.45
CA ASP A 24 -22.59 -1.79 8.33
C ASP A 24 -23.44 -0.64 8.89
N ASN A 25 -22.98 0.62 8.79
CA ASN A 25 -23.64 1.76 9.44
C ASN A 25 -24.43 2.69 8.51
N GLU A 26 -24.49 2.48 7.20
CA GLU A 26 -25.26 3.34 6.29
C GLU A 26 -26.24 2.57 5.40
N LYS A 27 -27.52 2.83 5.69
CA LYS A 27 -28.71 2.17 5.10
C LYS A 27 -28.86 2.33 3.56
N VAL A 28 -28.94 1.21 2.94
CA VAL A 28 -29.83 0.64 1.89
C VAL A 28 -30.21 1.46 0.62
N VAL A 29 -30.15 2.76 0.49
CA VAL A 29 -30.70 3.48 -0.69
C VAL A 29 -29.65 4.06 -1.65
N ALA A 30 -28.37 4.07 -1.25
CA ALA A 30 -27.27 4.45 -2.15
C ALA A 30 -26.50 3.24 -2.69
N VAL A 31 -27.02 2.05 -2.50
CA VAL A 31 -26.30 0.75 -2.52
C VAL A 31 -25.74 0.37 -3.90
N GLU A 32 -26.43 0.61 -5.00
CA GLU A 32 -26.00 0.06 -6.29
C GLU A 32 -24.85 0.81 -6.97
N LYS A 33 -24.76 2.12 -6.82
CA LYS A 33 -23.62 2.90 -7.37
C LYS A 33 -22.40 2.89 -6.45
N LEU A 34 -22.64 2.86 -5.13
CA LEU A 34 -21.57 2.71 -4.14
C LEU A 34 -20.91 1.33 -4.25
N THR A 35 -21.70 0.28 -4.39
CA THR A 35 -21.22 -1.11 -4.49
C THR A 35 -20.23 -1.32 -5.64
N ARG A 36 -20.47 -0.71 -6.82
CA ARG A 36 -19.57 -0.88 -7.96
C ARG A 36 -18.21 -0.20 -7.75
N LYS A 37 -18.19 1.01 -7.19
CA LYS A 37 -16.94 1.72 -6.89
C LYS A 37 -16.16 1.01 -5.79
N ASP A 38 -16.84 0.57 -4.76
CA ASP A 38 -16.23 -0.17 -3.65
C ASP A 38 -15.69 -1.51 -4.12
N ASP A 39 -16.36 -2.20 -5.02
CA ASP A 39 -15.86 -3.44 -5.63
C ASP A 39 -14.59 -3.19 -6.45
N ILE A 40 -14.59 -2.16 -7.30
CA ILE A 40 -13.40 -1.76 -8.07
C ILE A 40 -12.24 -1.41 -7.12
N PHE A 41 -12.51 -0.65 -6.06
CA PHE A 41 -11.49 -0.29 -5.08
C PHE A 41 -10.92 -1.52 -4.35
N LYS A 42 -11.76 -2.44 -3.91
CA LYS A 42 -11.33 -3.71 -3.30
C LYS A 42 -10.47 -4.54 -4.24
N ARG A 43 -10.87 -4.63 -5.50
CA ARG A 43 -10.09 -5.33 -6.54
C ARG A 43 -8.75 -4.62 -6.79
N PHE A 44 -8.74 -3.29 -6.83
CA PHE A 44 -7.50 -2.51 -6.91
C PHE A 44 -6.55 -2.84 -5.74
N ILE A 45 -7.03 -2.80 -4.51
CA ILE A 45 -6.22 -3.13 -3.32
C ILE A 45 -5.66 -4.55 -3.39
N SER A 46 -6.47 -5.52 -3.84
CA SER A 46 -6.03 -6.90 -4.02
C SER A 46 -4.90 -7.01 -5.04
N ILE A 47 -5.06 -6.41 -6.22
CA ILE A 47 -4.04 -6.42 -7.28
C ILE A 47 -2.78 -5.65 -6.83
N ALA A 48 -2.96 -4.52 -6.16
CA ALA A 48 -1.85 -3.72 -5.63
C ALA A 48 -1.04 -4.49 -4.59
N SER A 49 -1.69 -5.22 -3.70
CA SER A 49 -1.01 -6.03 -2.69
C SER A 49 -0.11 -7.13 -3.26
N GLU A 50 -0.40 -7.58 -4.46
CA GLU A 50 0.37 -8.61 -5.16
C GLU A 50 1.49 -8.04 -6.06
N ASN A 51 1.35 -6.80 -6.52
CA ASN A 51 2.18 -6.24 -7.59
C ASN A 51 2.94 -4.96 -7.20
N TYR A 52 2.74 -4.40 -6.01
CA TYR A 52 3.32 -3.10 -5.62
C TYR A 52 4.86 -3.05 -5.65
N LEU A 53 5.53 -4.19 -5.54
CA LEU A 53 7.01 -4.25 -5.60
C LEU A 53 7.55 -4.01 -7.01
N THR A 54 6.84 -4.47 -8.02
CA THR A 54 7.26 -4.42 -9.43
C THR A 54 6.54 -3.37 -10.24
N GLU A 55 5.27 -3.12 -9.93
CA GLU A 55 4.38 -2.28 -10.71
C GLU A 55 3.97 -1.03 -9.94
N ARG A 56 4.46 0.12 -10.39
CA ARG A 56 4.21 1.43 -9.73
C ARG A 56 3.43 2.40 -10.60
N SER A 57 2.99 1.97 -11.79
CA SER A 57 2.18 2.77 -12.71
C SER A 57 0.69 2.55 -12.48
N ILE A 58 -0.07 3.64 -12.44
CA ILE A 58 -1.53 3.57 -12.40
C ILE A 58 -2.11 2.86 -13.64
N ASP A 59 -1.44 2.98 -14.78
CA ASP A 59 -1.88 2.38 -16.04
C ASP A 59 -1.97 0.87 -15.93
N PHE A 60 -1.00 0.23 -15.29
CA PHE A 60 -1.01 -1.21 -15.05
C PHE A 60 -2.27 -1.66 -14.28
N TYR A 61 -2.59 -0.98 -13.21
CA TYR A 61 -3.76 -1.33 -12.37
C TYR A 61 -5.08 -1.06 -13.08
N ALA A 62 -5.16 0.05 -13.80
CA ALA A 62 -6.33 0.40 -14.59
C ALA A 62 -6.59 -0.62 -15.71
N GLU A 63 -5.53 -1.06 -16.41
CA GLU A 63 -5.61 -2.10 -17.43
C GLU A 63 -6.09 -3.43 -16.83
N LYS A 64 -5.53 -3.86 -15.70
CA LYS A 64 -5.97 -5.07 -14.99
C LYS A 64 -7.43 -5.02 -14.56
N LEU A 65 -7.94 -3.84 -14.29
CA LEU A 65 -9.33 -3.62 -13.89
C LEU A 65 -10.26 -3.33 -15.09
N CYS A 66 -9.71 -3.26 -16.31
CA CYS A 66 -10.45 -2.91 -17.53
C CYS A 66 -11.18 -1.56 -17.42
N ILE A 67 -10.53 -0.56 -16.82
CA ILE A 67 -11.03 0.82 -16.66
C ILE A 67 -9.96 1.83 -17.04
N SER A 68 -10.36 3.09 -17.23
CA SER A 68 -9.39 4.15 -17.50
C SER A 68 -8.59 4.52 -16.23
N PRO A 69 -7.33 4.98 -16.35
CA PRO A 69 -6.55 5.51 -15.23
C PRO A 69 -7.25 6.66 -14.50
N LYS A 70 -7.91 7.53 -15.25
CA LYS A 70 -8.70 8.63 -14.69
C LYS A 70 -9.85 8.14 -13.81
N TYR A 71 -10.55 7.11 -14.26
CA TYR A 71 -11.64 6.52 -13.48
C TYR A 71 -11.13 5.82 -12.23
N LEU A 72 -10.02 5.08 -12.33
CA LEU A 72 -9.37 4.46 -11.16
C LEU A 72 -8.93 5.51 -10.14
N SER A 73 -8.35 6.63 -10.59
CA SER A 73 -7.99 7.75 -9.71
C SER A 73 -9.19 8.30 -8.94
N ALA A 74 -10.31 8.51 -9.65
CA ALA A 74 -11.54 8.99 -9.04
C ALA A 74 -12.09 7.98 -8.02
N VAL A 75 -12.14 6.70 -8.37
CA VAL A 75 -12.61 5.62 -7.47
C VAL A 75 -11.77 5.55 -6.21
N ALA A 76 -10.44 5.55 -6.32
CA ALA A 76 -9.54 5.49 -5.18
C ALA A 76 -9.76 6.69 -4.24
N LYS A 77 -9.85 7.89 -4.80
CA LYS A 77 -10.06 9.13 -4.01
C LYS A 77 -11.41 9.17 -3.33
N GLU A 78 -12.48 8.78 -4.03
CA GLU A 78 -13.84 8.78 -3.48
C GLU A 78 -14.04 7.69 -2.43
N SER A 79 -13.52 6.47 -2.67
CA SER A 79 -13.71 5.33 -1.76
C SER A 79 -12.81 5.39 -0.52
N SER A 80 -11.63 5.99 -0.60
CA SER A 80 -10.63 5.94 0.49
C SER A 80 -10.10 7.29 0.96
N GLY A 81 -10.35 8.36 0.21
CA GLY A 81 -9.75 9.67 0.46
C GLY A 81 -8.28 9.79 0.04
N ALA A 82 -7.66 8.71 -0.45
CA ALA A 82 -6.27 8.68 -0.87
C ALA A 82 -6.14 8.33 -2.36
N THR A 83 -5.08 8.83 -3.00
CA THR A 83 -4.78 8.54 -4.40
C THR A 83 -4.22 7.11 -4.56
N VAL A 84 -4.23 6.60 -5.79
CA VAL A 84 -3.59 5.32 -6.14
C VAL A 84 -2.11 5.33 -5.73
N MET A 85 -1.38 6.41 -6.00
CA MET A 85 0.04 6.50 -5.65
C MET A 85 0.28 6.52 -4.15
N GLU A 86 -0.57 7.20 -3.38
CA GLU A 86 -0.51 7.17 -1.91
C GLU A 86 -0.73 5.75 -1.38
N TRP A 87 -1.63 4.96 -1.96
CA TRP A 87 -1.83 3.56 -1.58
C TRP A 87 -0.60 2.70 -1.90
N LEU A 88 -0.04 2.82 -3.10
CA LEU A 88 1.19 2.10 -3.48
C LEU A 88 2.36 2.47 -2.55
N ASN A 89 2.51 3.76 -2.24
CA ASN A 89 3.52 4.22 -1.29
C ASN A 89 3.32 3.62 0.11
N ARG A 90 2.09 3.52 0.59
CA ARG A 90 1.78 2.87 1.88
C ARG A 90 2.21 1.42 1.90
N PHE A 91 1.93 0.66 0.83
CA PHE A 91 2.40 -0.72 0.73
C PHE A 91 3.93 -0.83 0.78
N ILE A 92 4.61 -0.02 -0.02
CA ILE A 92 6.09 -0.03 -0.09
C ILE A 92 6.71 0.37 1.25
N ILE A 93 6.22 1.43 1.88
CA ILE A 93 6.75 1.92 3.16
C ILE A 93 6.46 0.93 4.30
N THR A 94 5.30 0.30 4.32
CA THR A 94 4.95 -0.73 5.31
C THR A 94 5.89 -1.92 5.20
N GLU A 95 6.15 -2.39 3.98
CA GLU A 95 7.11 -3.46 3.71
C GLU A 95 8.54 -3.06 4.13
N ALA A 96 8.97 -1.86 3.74
CA ALA A 96 10.28 -1.33 4.11
C ALA A 96 10.48 -1.27 5.63
N LYS A 97 9.50 -0.74 6.35
CA LYS A 97 9.52 -0.65 7.82
C LYS A 97 9.59 -2.03 8.47
N SER A 98 8.82 -2.98 7.96
CA SER A 98 8.84 -4.36 8.43
C SER A 98 10.22 -5.00 8.24
N MET A 99 10.81 -4.86 7.05
CA MET A 99 12.15 -5.40 6.77
C MET A 99 13.24 -4.75 7.61
N LEU A 100 13.16 -3.44 7.84
CA LEU A 100 14.13 -2.70 8.66
C LEU A 100 14.12 -3.16 10.12
N LYS A 101 12.96 -3.47 10.67
CA LYS A 101 12.79 -3.88 12.08
C LYS A 101 12.88 -5.39 12.31
N CYS A 102 12.38 -6.20 11.37
CA CYS A 102 12.19 -7.64 11.56
C CYS A 102 13.20 -8.49 10.78
N SER A 103 14.13 -7.92 10.06
CA SER A 103 15.16 -8.65 9.34
C SER A 103 16.56 -8.08 9.60
N SER A 104 17.57 -8.91 9.39
CA SER A 104 18.99 -8.53 9.44
C SER A 104 19.54 -8.04 8.08
N LYS A 105 18.67 -7.90 7.07
CA LYS A 105 19.07 -7.45 5.74
C LYS A 105 19.68 -6.07 5.77
N SER A 106 20.72 -5.85 4.96
CA SER A 106 21.32 -4.54 4.77
C SER A 106 20.35 -3.58 4.07
N ILE A 107 20.62 -2.29 4.18
CA ILE A 107 19.84 -1.27 3.45
C ILE A 107 19.86 -1.51 1.95
N MET A 108 21.00 -1.97 1.41
CA MET A 108 21.15 -2.32 0.01
C MET A 108 20.25 -3.51 -0.38
N GLU A 109 20.25 -4.57 0.41
CA GLU A 109 19.39 -5.74 0.16
C GLU A 109 17.91 -5.38 0.24
N ILE A 110 17.53 -4.48 1.15
CA ILE A 110 16.14 -3.97 1.24
C ILE A 110 15.80 -3.13 0.02
N ALA A 111 16.68 -2.24 -0.41
CA ALA A 111 16.48 -1.45 -1.63
C ALA A 111 16.28 -2.35 -2.87
N ASP A 112 17.09 -3.37 -3.00
CA ASP A 112 16.96 -4.37 -4.09
C ASP A 112 15.63 -5.13 -4.01
N HIS A 113 15.25 -5.59 -2.83
CA HIS A 113 13.97 -6.27 -2.63
C HIS A 113 12.77 -5.39 -2.99
N LEU A 114 12.84 -4.11 -2.65
CA LEU A 114 11.79 -3.13 -2.96
C LEU A 114 11.91 -2.56 -4.39
N ASN A 115 12.80 -3.11 -5.19
CA ASN A 115 13.01 -2.76 -6.59
C ASN A 115 13.39 -1.28 -6.83
N PHE A 116 14.24 -0.74 -5.96
CA PHE A 116 14.89 0.55 -6.18
C PHE A 116 16.19 0.38 -6.96
N SER A 117 16.48 1.34 -7.84
CA SER A 117 17.68 1.32 -8.68
C SER A 117 18.97 1.46 -7.87
N THR A 118 18.94 2.16 -6.74
CA THR A 118 20.08 2.36 -5.85
C THR A 118 19.63 2.46 -4.39
N PRO A 119 20.50 2.13 -3.42
CA PRO A 119 20.24 2.38 -2.00
C PRO A 119 19.97 3.85 -1.69
N SER A 120 20.62 4.76 -2.41
CA SER A 120 20.42 6.22 -2.27
C SER A 120 19.00 6.65 -2.69
N ALA A 121 18.49 6.11 -3.80
CA ALA A 121 17.12 6.36 -4.24
C ALA A 121 16.10 5.86 -3.21
N PHE A 122 16.32 4.67 -2.67
CA PHE A 122 15.51 4.13 -1.58
C PHE A 122 15.57 5.02 -0.33
N GLY A 123 16.76 5.44 0.07
CA GLY A 123 16.95 6.31 1.25
C GLY A 123 16.18 7.62 1.15
N LYS A 124 16.24 8.28 -0.01
CA LYS A 124 15.49 9.51 -0.29
C LYS A 124 13.98 9.29 -0.26
N TYR A 125 13.53 8.23 -0.92
CA TYR A 125 12.12 7.85 -0.94
C TYR A 125 11.59 7.54 0.46
N PHE A 126 12.32 6.75 1.23
CA PHE A 126 11.94 6.39 2.60
C PHE A 126 11.87 7.62 3.51
N LYS A 127 12.89 8.47 3.47
CA LYS A 127 12.93 9.71 4.27
C LYS A 127 11.77 10.65 3.94
N LYS A 128 11.43 10.79 2.65
CA LYS A 128 10.29 11.60 2.21
C LYS A 128 8.97 11.09 2.78
N ASN A 129 8.77 9.78 2.82
CA ASN A 129 7.50 9.16 3.22
C ASN A 129 7.41 8.80 4.71
N ALA A 130 8.53 8.56 5.37
CA ALA A 130 8.61 8.14 6.77
C ALA A 130 9.17 9.21 7.72
N GLY A 131 9.73 10.31 7.19
CA GLY A 131 10.25 11.42 7.98
C GLY A 131 11.67 11.23 8.52
N MET A 132 12.27 10.06 8.36
CA MET A 132 13.64 9.73 8.79
C MET A 132 14.29 8.75 7.80
N THR A 133 15.62 8.65 7.86
CA THR A 133 16.36 7.72 7.00
C THR A 133 16.08 6.27 7.39
N PRO A 134 16.29 5.30 6.47
CA PRO A 134 16.15 3.88 6.81
C PRO A 134 17.03 3.43 7.98
N GLY A 135 18.27 3.93 8.05
CA GLY A 135 19.19 3.63 9.16
C GLY A 135 18.70 4.18 10.49
N GLU A 136 18.24 5.43 10.50
CA GLU A 136 17.64 6.05 11.70
C GLU A 136 16.39 5.29 12.14
N TYR A 137 15.55 4.89 11.21
CA TYR A 137 14.36 4.10 11.52
C TYR A 137 14.71 2.75 12.13
N ARG A 138 15.69 2.03 11.55
CA ARG A 138 16.16 0.75 12.10
C ARG A 138 16.65 0.87 13.54
N ASN A 139 17.38 1.93 13.82
CA ASN A 139 17.97 2.18 15.14
C ASN A 139 17.00 2.86 16.12
N SER A 140 15.86 3.37 15.64
CA SER A 140 14.87 3.99 16.52
C SER A 140 14.28 2.95 17.47
N THR A 141 14.25 3.29 18.76
CA THR A 141 13.55 2.47 19.76
C THR A 141 12.05 2.68 19.56
N GLN A 142 11.29 1.61 19.38
CA GLN A 142 9.84 1.71 19.50
C GLN A 142 9.54 2.10 20.95
N ILE A 143 9.12 3.33 21.15
CA ILE A 143 8.47 3.69 22.40
C ILE A 143 7.11 3.00 22.36
N LEU A 144 6.96 1.95 23.14
CA LEU A 144 5.71 1.28 23.43
C LEU A 144 4.78 2.23 24.18
#